data_6666b39db2e103d653e584c66d08dcd0
#
_entry.id   6666b39db2e103d653e584c66d08dcd0
#
_cell.length_a   1.000
_cell.length_b   1.000
_cell.length_c   1.000
_cell.angle_alpha   90.00
_cell.angle_beta   90.00
_cell.angle_gamma   90.00
#
_symmetry.space_group_name_H-M   'P 1'
#
loop_
_entity.id
_entity.type
_entity.pdbx_description
1 polymer ?
#
loop_
_entity_poly.entity_id
_entity_poly.type
_entity_poly.pdbx_seq_one_letter_code
_entity_poly.pdbx_strand_id
1 'polypeptide(L)'
;MKKFLQLALVAILFASCSKQNDLIEPAIDPVGANQLFFQDINLAVYSIKASSSNSTGVKIDFSTLYEKNITKLELMSGETPNYLCAIHTENLSANSTQLKSYQVIEANPKASTMYYMIRYSLKNGDWGYTNVLKFQRGN
;
A
#
# COMPACT_ATOMS: atom_id res chain seq x y z
N MET A 1 53.71 2.52 8.97
CA MET A 1 52.44 3.24 9.26
C MET A 1 51.40 2.88 8.18
N LYS A 2 50.48 1.99 8.48
CA LYS A 2 49.46 1.54 7.54
C LYS A 2 48.17 2.31 7.82
N LYS A 3 47.74 3.18 6.90
CA LYS A 3 46.49 3.90 6.98
C LYS A 3 45.33 2.97 6.56
N PHE A 4 44.49 2.59 7.50
CA PHE A 4 43.24 1.89 7.22
C PHE A 4 42.23 2.90 6.66
N LEU A 5 41.90 2.74 5.38
CA LEU A 5 40.82 3.48 4.73
C LEU A 5 39.52 2.74 5.08
N GLN A 6 38.73 3.25 6.02
CA GLN A 6 37.38 2.76 6.30
C GLN A 6 36.46 3.24 5.18
N LEU A 7 36.07 2.31 4.32
CA LEU A 7 35.05 2.52 3.31
C LEU A 7 33.68 2.45 4.01
N ALA A 8 33.09 3.60 4.28
CA ALA A 8 31.72 3.68 4.78
C ALA A 8 30.76 3.28 3.64
N LEU A 9 30.20 2.07 3.72
CA LEU A 9 29.17 1.60 2.81
C LEU A 9 27.85 2.30 3.16
N VAL A 10 27.55 3.39 2.45
CA VAL A 10 26.24 4.06 2.54
C VAL A 10 25.24 3.17 1.81
N ALA A 11 24.44 2.41 2.56
CA ALA A 11 23.30 1.70 2.03
C ALA A 11 22.21 2.73 1.66
N ILE A 12 22.14 3.09 0.39
CA ILE A 12 21.07 3.90 -0.15
C ILE A 12 19.83 2.99 -0.23
N LEU A 13 18.92 3.16 0.70
CA LEU A 13 17.58 2.58 0.63
C LEU A 13 16.83 3.27 -0.51
N PHE A 14 16.85 2.66 -1.69
CA PHE A 14 15.99 3.08 -2.79
C PHE A 14 14.54 2.79 -2.39
N ALA A 15 13.79 3.83 -2.00
CA ALA A 15 12.34 3.75 -1.95
C ALA A 15 11.86 3.39 -3.35
N SER A 16 11.35 2.17 -3.50
CA SER A 16 10.87 1.67 -4.79
C SER A 16 9.55 2.36 -5.14
N CYS A 17 9.64 3.48 -5.85
CA CYS A 17 8.48 4.06 -6.53
C CYS A 17 8.27 3.32 -7.86
N SER A 18 7.08 2.79 -8.09
CA SER A 18 6.74 2.17 -9.38
C SER A 18 5.84 3.10 -10.19
N LYS A 19 6.22 3.31 -11.45
CA LYS A 19 5.37 3.99 -12.42
C LYS A 19 4.50 2.92 -13.08
N GLN A 20 3.21 2.98 -12.84
CA GLN A 20 2.25 2.10 -13.49
C GLN A 20 1.80 2.76 -14.80
N ASN A 21 2.11 2.14 -15.93
CA ASN A 21 1.78 2.68 -17.25
C ASN A 21 0.40 2.24 -17.77
N ASP A 22 -0.30 1.37 -17.03
CA ASP A 22 -1.62 0.89 -17.45
C ASP A 22 -2.71 1.80 -16.89
N LEU A 23 -3.74 2.00 -17.70
CA LEU A 23 -4.92 2.79 -17.35
C LEU A 23 -5.53 2.28 -16.04
N ILE A 24 -5.24 2.99 -14.95
CA ILE A 24 -5.92 2.76 -13.69
C ILE A 24 -7.33 3.30 -13.87
N GLU A 25 -8.32 2.43 -13.74
CA GLU A 25 -9.71 2.85 -13.67
C GLU A 25 -9.87 3.94 -12.60
N PRO A 26 -10.77 4.92 -12.81
CA PRO A 26 -10.94 6.00 -11.86
C PRO A 26 -11.21 5.43 -10.47
N ALA A 27 -10.63 6.09 -9.46
CA ALA A 27 -10.82 5.71 -8.06
C ALA A 27 -12.30 5.52 -7.76
N ILE A 28 -12.67 4.32 -7.33
CA ILE A 28 -14.04 4.00 -6.95
C ILE A 28 -14.28 4.61 -5.57
N ASP A 29 -15.24 5.50 -5.45
CA ASP A 29 -15.76 5.90 -4.13
C ASP A 29 -16.26 4.65 -3.40
N PRO A 30 -16.08 4.52 -2.09
CA PRO A 30 -16.46 3.32 -1.35
C PRO A 30 -17.95 3.04 -1.52
N VAL A 31 -18.23 2.10 -2.39
CA VAL A 31 -19.59 1.66 -2.72
C VAL A 31 -20.14 0.82 -1.56
N GLY A 32 -21.42 0.91 -1.36
CA GLY A 32 -22.25 0.38 -0.29
C GLY A 32 -21.90 -0.99 0.30
N ALA A 33 -22.45 -1.26 1.45
CA ALA A 33 -22.08 -2.22 2.50
C ALA A 33 -21.83 -3.70 2.14
N ASN A 34 -21.87 -4.11 0.87
CA ASN A 34 -21.75 -5.52 0.46
C ASN A 34 -20.77 -5.76 -0.70
N GLN A 35 -19.97 -4.80 -1.11
CA GLN A 35 -19.04 -4.99 -2.22
C GLN A 35 -17.59 -4.99 -1.72
N LEU A 36 -16.83 -6.01 -2.12
CA LEU A 36 -15.40 -6.09 -1.84
C LEU A 36 -14.69 -4.93 -2.56
N PHE A 37 -13.72 -4.32 -1.88
CA PHE A 37 -12.87 -3.31 -2.49
C PHE A 37 -12.05 -3.88 -3.66
N PHE A 38 -11.55 -5.12 -3.48
CA PHE A 38 -10.78 -5.83 -4.49
C PHE A 38 -10.86 -7.34 -4.27
N GLN A 39 -10.86 -8.12 -5.35
CA GLN A 39 -10.75 -9.57 -5.28
C GLN A 39 -10.07 -10.16 -6.50
N ASP A 40 -9.11 -11.04 -6.26
CA ASP A 40 -8.59 -11.99 -7.25
C ASP A 40 -8.41 -13.38 -6.62
N ILE A 41 -7.72 -14.31 -7.30
CA ILE A 41 -7.49 -15.67 -6.81
C ILE A 41 -6.59 -15.73 -5.57
N ASN A 42 -5.73 -14.72 -5.36
CA ASN A 42 -4.72 -14.70 -4.29
C ASN A 42 -5.10 -13.78 -3.14
N LEU A 43 -5.82 -12.70 -3.41
CA LEU A 43 -6.14 -11.65 -2.44
C LEU A 43 -7.60 -11.22 -2.54
N ALA A 44 -8.28 -11.13 -1.40
CA ALA A 44 -9.53 -10.38 -1.30
C ALA A 44 -9.38 -9.29 -0.23
N VAL A 45 -9.52 -8.04 -0.63
CA VAL A 45 -9.58 -6.89 0.27
C VAL A 45 -11.05 -6.54 0.50
N TYR A 46 -11.50 -6.73 1.74
CA TYR A 46 -12.87 -6.42 2.13
C TYR A 46 -13.13 -4.92 2.12
N SER A 47 -12.22 -4.16 2.71
CA SER A 47 -12.34 -2.70 2.78
C SER A 47 -10.97 -2.05 2.84
N ILE A 48 -10.88 -0.85 2.32
CA ILE A 48 -9.81 0.11 2.60
C ILE A 48 -10.46 1.45 2.87
N LYS A 49 -10.04 2.14 3.94
CA LYS A 49 -10.56 3.43 4.37
C LYS A 49 -9.40 4.33 4.77
N ALA A 50 -9.47 5.58 4.35
CA ALA A 50 -8.55 6.61 4.82
C ALA A 50 -9.34 7.67 5.61
N SER A 51 -8.76 8.16 6.69
CA SER A 51 -9.33 9.20 7.54
C SER A 51 -8.22 10.11 8.05
N SER A 52 -8.55 11.37 8.34
CA SER A 52 -7.60 12.28 8.97
C SER A 52 -7.19 11.75 10.34
N SER A 53 -5.88 11.70 10.60
CA SER A 53 -5.29 11.33 11.88
C SER A 53 -4.53 12.54 12.40
N ASN A 54 -5.03 13.20 13.42
CA ASN A 54 -4.52 14.49 13.92
C ASN A 54 -4.53 15.61 12.83
N SER A 55 -3.82 16.71 13.05
CA SER A 55 -3.83 17.86 12.13
C SER A 55 -3.13 17.63 10.79
N THR A 56 -2.22 16.67 10.69
CA THR A 56 -1.36 16.49 9.51
C THR A 56 -1.33 15.09 8.93
N GLY A 57 -1.71 14.07 9.69
CA GLY A 57 -1.62 12.67 9.28
C GLY A 57 -2.86 12.12 8.59
N VAL A 58 -2.69 11.00 7.92
CA VAL A 58 -3.76 10.15 7.40
C VAL A 58 -3.63 8.76 8.00
N LYS A 59 -4.72 8.26 8.57
CA LYS A 59 -4.84 6.88 9.03
C LYS A 59 -5.50 6.06 7.95
N ILE A 60 -4.86 5.00 7.55
CA ILE A 60 -5.35 4.04 6.56
C ILE A 60 -5.63 2.73 7.28
N ASP A 61 -6.90 2.32 7.30
CA ASP A 61 -7.35 1.03 7.79
C ASP A 61 -7.75 0.16 6.61
N PHE A 62 -7.23 -1.07 6.51
CA PHE A 62 -7.69 -2.03 5.52
C PHE A 62 -7.82 -3.43 6.11
N SER A 63 -8.66 -4.25 5.50
CA SER A 63 -8.88 -5.62 5.93
C SER A 63 -8.96 -6.57 4.75
N THR A 64 -8.41 -7.78 4.95
CA THR A 64 -8.40 -8.85 3.96
C THR A 64 -9.29 -10.00 4.42
N LEU A 65 -10.00 -10.64 3.49
CA LEU A 65 -10.77 -11.88 3.77
C LEU A 65 -9.92 -13.13 3.58
N TYR A 66 -9.01 -13.09 2.61
CA TYR A 66 -8.02 -14.13 2.42
C TYR A 66 -6.74 -13.59 1.79
N GLU A 67 -5.66 -14.29 2.05
CA GLU A 67 -4.32 -14.06 1.54
C GLU A 67 -3.73 -15.41 1.15
N LYS A 68 -3.55 -15.69 -0.14
CA LYS A 68 -3.06 -16.98 -0.65
C LYS A 68 -1.82 -16.78 -1.51
N ASN A 69 -0.79 -17.55 -1.23
CA ASN A 69 0.48 -17.50 -1.97
C ASN A 69 1.16 -16.13 -1.98
N ILE A 70 0.78 -15.23 -1.05
CA ILE A 70 1.35 -13.90 -0.91
C ILE A 70 2.50 -13.96 0.09
N THR A 71 3.59 -13.30 -0.23
CA THR A 71 4.75 -13.13 0.65
C THR A 71 4.80 -11.74 1.28
N LYS A 72 4.17 -10.75 0.62
CA LYS A 72 4.28 -9.36 1.03
C LYS A 72 3.05 -8.55 0.58
N LEU A 73 2.55 -7.70 1.48
CA LEU A 73 1.62 -6.62 1.18
C LEU A 73 2.34 -5.29 1.37
N GLU A 74 2.19 -4.38 0.43
CA GLU A 74 2.75 -3.03 0.52
C GLU A 74 1.64 -2.01 0.32
N LEU A 75 1.41 -1.17 1.32
CA LEU A 75 0.54 -0.02 1.16
C LEU A 75 1.30 1.06 0.39
N MET A 76 0.75 1.45 -0.73
CA MET A 76 1.30 2.47 -1.63
C MET A 76 0.54 3.78 -1.44
N SER A 77 1.24 4.91 -1.50
CA SER A 77 0.69 6.26 -1.39
C SER A 77 1.28 7.20 -2.43
N GLY A 78 0.51 8.14 -2.92
CA GLY A 78 0.98 9.17 -3.86
C GLY A 78 -0.02 10.28 -4.10
N GLU A 79 0.44 11.35 -4.73
CA GLU A 79 -0.37 12.53 -5.08
C GLU A 79 -1.17 12.31 -6.37
N THR A 80 -0.81 11.30 -7.15
CA THR A 80 -1.52 10.90 -8.38
C THR A 80 -1.71 9.40 -8.41
N PRO A 81 -2.77 8.88 -9.06
CA PRO A 81 -3.02 7.44 -9.10
C PRO A 81 -1.97 6.65 -9.90
N ASN A 82 -1.21 7.32 -10.76
CA ASN A 82 -0.21 6.70 -11.65
C ASN A 82 1.21 6.70 -11.08
N TYR A 83 1.42 7.31 -9.92
CA TYR A 83 2.73 7.37 -9.28
C TYR A 83 2.60 7.22 -7.77
N LEU A 84 2.78 6.00 -7.31
CA LEU A 84 2.62 5.61 -5.92
C LEU A 84 3.90 4.98 -5.39
N CYS A 85 4.27 5.32 -4.16
CA CYS A 85 5.43 4.77 -3.46
C CYS A 85 4.98 3.97 -2.25
N ALA A 86 5.70 2.89 -1.93
CA ALA A 86 5.45 2.11 -0.73
C ALA A 86 5.73 2.94 0.53
N ILE A 87 4.73 3.04 1.40
CA ILE A 87 4.84 3.71 2.71
C ILE A 87 4.84 2.73 3.88
N HIS A 88 4.38 1.51 3.64
CA HIS A 88 4.36 0.44 4.63
C HIS A 88 4.48 -0.92 3.95
N THR A 89 5.15 -1.86 4.62
CA THR A 89 5.33 -3.24 4.15
C THR A 89 4.97 -4.21 5.26
N GLU A 90 4.09 -5.16 4.95
CA GLU A 90 3.75 -6.30 5.79
C GLU A 90 4.26 -7.59 5.14
N ASN A 91 5.13 -8.31 5.83
CA ASN A 91 5.64 -9.59 5.37
C ASN A 91 4.74 -10.71 5.88
N LEU A 92 4.28 -11.56 4.96
CA LEU A 92 3.38 -12.66 5.26
C LEU A 92 4.13 -14.00 5.24
N SER A 93 4.04 -14.74 6.33
CA SER A 93 4.69 -16.06 6.47
C SER A 93 3.79 -17.23 6.05
N ALA A 94 2.48 -17.04 6.06
CA ALA A 94 1.50 -18.09 5.81
C ALA A 94 0.27 -17.57 5.07
N ASN A 95 -0.41 -18.48 4.36
CA ASN A 95 -1.74 -18.21 3.82
C ASN A 95 -2.75 -17.98 4.95
N SER A 96 -3.75 -17.15 4.68
CA SER A 96 -4.86 -16.90 5.57
C SER A 96 -6.19 -16.95 4.82
N THR A 97 -7.20 -17.52 5.46
CA THR A 97 -8.60 -17.48 5.01
C THR A 97 -9.48 -16.83 6.08
N GLN A 98 -8.88 -16.12 7.02
CA GLN A 98 -9.57 -15.40 8.09
C GLN A 98 -9.45 -13.91 7.84
N LEU A 99 -10.47 -13.18 8.27
CA LEU A 99 -10.43 -11.72 8.26
C LEU A 99 -9.22 -11.22 9.06
N LYS A 100 -8.37 -10.45 8.40
CA LYS A 100 -7.26 -9.71 9.03
C LYS A 100 -7.47 -8.24 8.85
N SER A 101 -7.04 -7.47 9.83
CA SER A 101 -7.12 -6.01 9.82
C SER A 101 -5.74 -5.41 9.97
N TYR A 102 -5.47 -4.37 9.20
CA TYR A 102 -4.21 -3.66 9.14
C TYR A 102 -4.48 -2.17 9.33
N GLN A 103 -3.57 -1.49 10.01
CA GLN A 103 -3.63 -0.05 10.23
C GLN A 103 -2.27 0.56 9.96
N VAL A 104 -2.24 1.61 9.17
CA VAL A 104 -1.04 2.38 8.85
C VAL A 104 -1.32 3.86 9.06
N ILE A 105 -0.35 4.59 9.59
CA ILE A 105 -0.42 6.04 9.72
C ILE A 105 0.64 6.66 8.82
N GLU A 106 0.20 7.42 7.82
CA GLU A 106 1.06 8.31 7.05
C GLU A 106 1.12 9.67 7.75
N ALA A 107 2.26 9.98 8.36
CA ALA A 107 2.37 11.13 9.26
C ALA A 107 2.25 12.49 8.55
N ASN A 108 2.82 12.62 7.34
CA ASN A 108 2.89 13.88 6.61
C ASN A 108 2.65 13.67 5.12
N PRO A 109 1.40 13.37 4.69
CA PRO A 109 1.08 13.28 3.28
C PRO A 109 1.28 14.64 2.61
N LYS A 110 1.88 14.62 1.41
CA LYS A 110 2.36 15.83 0.74
C LYS A 110 1.25 16.74 0.20
N ALA A 111 0.09 16.17 -0.09
CA ALA A 111 -1.05 16.89 -0.68
C ALA A 111 -2.34 16.70 0.13
N SER A 112 -3.33 17.56 -0.11
CA SER A 112 -4.68 17.39 0.44
C SER A 112 -5.44 16.22 -0.19
N THR A 113 -5.15 15.93 -1.45
CA THR A 113 -5.68 14.74 -2.14
C THR A 113 -4.57 13.72 -2.26
N MET A 114 -4.82 12.52 -1.75
CA MET A 114 -3.89 11.39 -1.78
C MET A 114 -4.59 10.17 -2.40
N TYR A 115 -3.77 9.29 -2.98
CA TYR A 115 -4.23 8.03 -3.57
C TYR A 115 -3.51 6.89 -2.88
N TYR A 116 -4.26 5.82 -2.56
CA TYR A 116 -3.76 4.64 -1.86
C TYR A 116 -4.12 3.38 -2.62
N MET A 117 -3.24 2.42 -2.66
CA MET A 117 -3.52 1.06 -3.11
C MET A 117 -2.63 0.05 -2.40
N ILE A 118 -2.96 -1.22 -2.50
CA ILE A 118 -2.12 -2.30 -2.00
C ILE A 118 -1.46 -2.99 -3.19
N ARG A 119 -0.12 -3.08 -3.16
CA ARG A 119 0.67 -3.98 -3.99
C ARG A 119 0.88 -5.27 -3.21
N TYR A 120 0.72 -6.41 -3.84
CA TYR A 120 1.02 -7.71 -3.23
C TYR A 120 2.02 -8.49 -4.08
N SER A 121 2.95 -9.18 -3.42
CA SER A 121 3.96 -10.02 -4.06
C SER A 121 3.62 -11.47 -3.80
N LEU A 122 3.72 -12.31 -4.82
CA LEU A 122 3.43 -13.73 -4.76
C LEU A 122 4.69 -14.57 -4.50
N LYS A 123 4.51 -15.80 -4.03
CA LYS A 123 5.62 -16.75 -3.79
C LYS A 123 6.42 -17.11 -5.04
N ASN A 124 5.81 -17.03 -6.22
CA ASN A 124 6.45 -17.28 -7.51
C ASN A 124 7.25 -16.09 -8.05
N GLY A 125 7.25 -14.96 -7.34
CA GLY A 125 7.92 -13.72 -7.75
C GLY A 125 7.04 -12.74 -8.52
N ASP A 126 5.85 -13.13 -8.93
CA ASP A 126 4.87 -12.22 -9.54
C ASP A 126 4.33 -11.24 -8.50
N TRP A 127 3.66 -10.21 -8.97
CA TRP A 127 3.01 -9.20 -8.14
C TRP A 127 1.73 -8.71 -8.80
N GLY A 128 0.88 -8.09 -8.00
CA GLY A 128 -0.36 -7.47 -8.44
C GLY A 128 -0.70 -6.24 -7.62
N TYR A 129 -1.76 -5.55 -8.05
CA TYR A 129 -2.28 -4.35 -7.40
C TYR A 129 -3.77 -4.47 -7.17
N THR A 130 -4.24 -3.81 -6.13
CA THR A 130 -5.69 -3.60 -5.89
C THR A 130 -6.19 -2.39 -6.68
N ASN A 131 -7.48 -2.11 -6.55
CA ASN A 131 -8.07 -0.82 -6.93
C ASN A 131 -7.41 0.32 -6.14
N VAL A 132 -7.56 1.55 -6.65
CA VAL A 132 -7.02 2.76 -6.03
C VAL A 132 -8.12 3.44 -5.21
N LEU A 133 -7.83 3.74 -3.95
CA LEU A 133 -8.65 4.62 -3.10
C LEU A 133 -8.18 6.06 -3.29
N LYS A 134 -9.09 6.96 -3.63
CA LYS A 134 -8.86 8.41 -3.55
C LYS A 134 -9.32 8.91 -2.17
N PHE A 135 -8.48 9.65 -1.51
CA PHE A 135 -8.79 10.32 -0.25
C PHE A 135 -8.55 11.82 -0.38
N GLN A 136 -9.50 12.61 0.07
CA GLN A 136 -9.35 14.06 0.16
C GLN A 136 -9.49 14.47 1.61
N ARG A 137 -8.44 15.11 2.13
CA ARG A 137 -8.48 15.69 3.47
C ARG A 137 -9.45 16.86 3.45
N GLY A 138 -10.42 16.87 4.37
CA GLY A 138 -11.27 18.04 4.59
C GLY A 138 -10.43 19.23 5.07
N ASN A 139 -10.79 20.41 4.61
CA ASN A 139 -10.27 21.67 5.12
C ASN A 139 -10.84 21.95 6.50
#